data_b14c46159bade6f2fcf1b31ea001b7d9
#
_entry.id   b14c46159bade6f2fcf1b31ea001b7d9
#
_cell.length_a   1.000
_cell.length_b   1.000
_cell.length_c   1.000
_cell.angle_alpha   90.00
_cell.angle_beta   90.00
_cell.angle_gamma   90.00
#
_symmetry.space_group_name_H-M   'P 1'
#
loop_
_entity.id
_entity.type
_entity.pdbx_description
1 polymer ?
#
loop_
_entity_poly.entity_id
_entity_poly.type
_entity_poly.pdbx_seq_one_letter_code
_entity_poly.pdbx_strand_id
1 'polypeptide(L)'
;MAKRLGFIGIIIHQRKKCATAVNALLTEYGDSIVARVGLPYDKKKCSVITLIVDMTTDELGTLTGKLGQIDGVSVKSALSKEVV
;
A
#
# COMPACT_ATOMS: atom_id res chain seq x y z
N MET A 1 -20.18 -4.60 2.88
CA MET A 1 -19.52 -3.92 3.98
C MET A 1 -19.19 -2.48 3.59
N ALA A 2 -19.26 -1.59 4.57
CA ALA A 2 -19.01 -0.19 4.31
C ALA A 2 -17.52 0.09 4.10
N LYS A 3 -17.24 0.94 3.13
CA LYS A 3 -15.87 1.39 2.87
C LYS A 3 -15.51 2.55 3.79
N ARG A 4 -14.24 2.65 4.12
CA ARG A 4 -13.71 3.71 4.96
C ARG A 4 -12.49 4.34 4.29
N LEU A 5 -12.34 5.63 4.48
CA LEU A 5 -11.11 6.30 4.06
C LEU A 5 -9.97 5.91 4.98
N GLY A 6 -8.80 5.77 4.40
CA GLY A 6 -7.61 5.44 5.17
C GLY A 6 -6.36 5.65 4.35
N PHE A 7 -5.25 5.15 4.89
CA PHE A 7 -3.97 5.25 4.20
C PHE A 7 -3.14 4.00 4.42
N ILE A 8 -2.27 3.73 3.47
CA ILE A 8 -1.31 2.64 3.52
C ILE A 8 0.06 3.22 3.22
N GLY A 9 1.01 3.01 4.14
CA GLY A 9 2.40 3.37 3.94
C GLY A 9 3.22 2.13 3.63
N ILE A 10 4.00 2.19 2.56
CA ILE A 10 4.79 1.06 2.06
C ILE A 10 6.23 1.51 1.91
N ILE A 11 7.17 0.77 2.53
CA ILE A 11 8.59 0.99 2.32
C ILE A 11 9.14 -0.21 1.58
N ILE A 12 9.79 0.06 0.46
CA ILE A 12 10.26 -0.96 -0.48
C ILE A 12 11.76 -0.81 -0.62
N HIS A 13 12.51 -1.87 -0.36
CA HIS A 13 13.93 -1.88 -0.70
C HIS A 13 14.12 -1.79 -2.21
N GLN A 14 15.20 -1.12 -2.64
CA GLN A 14 15.47 -0.94 -4.08
C GLN A 14 15.91 -2.25 -4.71
N ARG A 15 14.94 -3.13 -4.89
CA ARG A 15 15.10 -4.36 -5.64
C ARG A 15 14.04 -4.39 -6.71
N LYS A 16 14.46 -4.66 -7.92
CA LYS A 16 13.55 -4.68 -9.07
C LYS A 16 12.35 -5.61 -8.86
N LYS A 17 12.58 -6.77 -8.24
CA LYS A 17 11.51 -7.73 -7.94
C LYS A 17 10.46 -7.17 -7.00
N CYS A 18 10.89 -6.43 -5.97
CA CYS A 18 9.97 -5.85 -5.00
C CYS A 18 9.05 -4.83 -5.65
N ALA A 19 9.62 -3.92 -6.43
CA ALA A 19 8.85 -2.88 -7.11
C ALA A 19 7.83 -3.49 -8.06
N THR A 20 8.20 -4.49 -8.84
CA THR A 20 7.30 -5.15 -9.78
C THR A 20 6.15 -5.82 -9.05
N ALA A 21 6.43 -6.57 -7.98
CA ALA A 21 5.40 -7.25 -7.21
C ALA A 21 4.44 -6.28 -6.53
N VAL A 22 4.97 -5.20 -5.95
CA VAL A 22 4.14 -4.16 -5.32
C VAL A 22 3.25 -3.50 -6.36
N ASN A 23 3.81 -3.07 -7.49
CA ASN A 23 3.03 -2.39 -8.53
C ASN A 23 1.92 -3.28 -9.11
N ALA A 24 2.17 -4.59 -9.24
CA ALA A 24 1.15 -5.52 -9.70
C ALA A 24 -0.04 -5.56 -8.73
N LEU A 25 0.24 -5.62 -7.42
CA LEU A 25 -0.82 -5.58 -6.41
C LEU A 25 -1.58 -4.26 -6.42
N LEU A 26 -0.87 -3.14 -6.52
CA LEU A 26 -1.53 -1.83 -6.53
C LEU A 26 -2.41 -1.65 -7.76
N THR A 27 -2.02 -2.21 -8.88
CA THR A 27 -2.84 -2.21 -10.10
C THR A 27 -4.12 -3.02 -9.87
N GLU A 28 -4.01 -4.18 -9.24
CA GLU A 28 -5.17 -5.03 -8.93
C GLU A 28 -6.19 -4.31 -8.06
N TYR A 29 -5.73 -3.47 -7.13
CA TYR A 29 -6.60 -2.74 -6.20
C TYR A 29 -6.84 -1.28 -6.62
N GLY A 30 -6.58 -0.96 -7.88
CA GLY A 30 -6.61 0.42 -8.37
C GLY A 30 -7.92 1.15 -8.12
N ASP A 31 -9.05 0.44 -8.19
CA ASP A 31 -10.37 1.05 -7.97
C ASP A 31 -10.56 1.55 -6.53
N SER A 32 -9.83 0.99 -5.59
CA SER A 32 -9.92 1.38 -4.18
C SER A 32 -8.86 2.41 -3.78
N ILE A 33 -7.94 2.74 -4.67
CA ILE A 33 -6.87 3.70 -4.40
C ILE A 33 -7.27 5.06 -4.94
N VAL A 34 -7.42 6.03 -4.04
CA VAL A 34 -7.87 7.40 -4.38
C VAL A 34 -6.69 8.25 -4.81
N ALA A 35 -5.55 8.10 -4.16
CA ALA A 35 -4.35 8.87 -4.46
C ALA A 35 -3.11 8.06 -4.12
N ARG A 36 -2.01 8.39 -4.76
CA ARG A 36 -0.76 7.68 -4.59
C ARG A 36 0.41 8.67 -4.68
N VAL A 37 1.33 8.59 -3.72
CA VAL A 37 2.57 9.36 -3.74
C VAL A 37 3.73 8.38 -3.60
N GLY A 38 4.67 8.44 -4.52
CA GLY A 38 5.87 7.62 -4.47
C GLY A 38 7.11 8.50 -4.35
N LEU A 39 8.01 8.14 -3.46
CA LEU A 39 9.24 8.87 -3.24
C LEU A 39 10.44 7.91 -3.21
N PRO A 40 11.27 7.90 -4.27
CA PRO A 40 12.54 7.18 -4.21
C PRO A 40 13.48 7.90 -3.23
N TYR A 41 14.11 7.15 -2.36
CA TYR A 41 15.02 7.72 -1.37
C TYR A 41 16.38 7.02 -1.44
N ASP A 42 17.24 7.52 -2.29
CA ASP A 42 18.50 6.87 -2.62
C ASP A 42 19.47 6.77 -1.45
N LYS A 43 19.41 7.74 -0.53
CA LYS A 43 20.27 7.73 0.66
C LYS A 43 20.14 6.45 1.47
N LYS A 44 18.97 5.85 1.50
CA LYS A 44 18.69 4.61 2.23
C LYS A 44 18.37 3.45 1.32
N LYS A 45 18.55 3.61 0.02
CA LYS A 45 18.31 2.58 -0.99
C LYS A 45 16.93 1.96 -0.85
N CYS A 46 15.93 2.80 -0.73
CA CYS A 46 14.55 2.37 -0.61
C CYS A 46 13.63 3.37 -1.31
N SER A 47 12.37 2.98 -1.46
CA SER A 47 11.30 3.86 -1.92
C SER A 47 10.18 3.83 -0.90
N VAL A 48 9.48 4.95 -0.76
CA VAL A 48 8.31 5.04 0.10
C VAL A 48 7.11 5.32 -0.79
N ILE A 49 6.06 4.51 -0.66
CA ILE A 49 4.80 4.75 -1.35
C ILE A 49 3.73 4.97 -0.28
N THR A 50 2.98 6.04 -0.41
CA THR A 50 1.84 6.31 0.45
C THR A 50 0.58 6.33 -0.40
N LEU A 51 -0.41 5.57 0.02
CA LEU A 51 -1.69 5.48 -0.66
C LEU A 51 -2.78 6.07 0.23
N ILE A 52 -3.69 6.80 -0.40
CA ILE A 52 -4.97 7.13 0.21
C ILE A 52 -5.98 6.18 -0.39
N VAL A 53 -6.72 5.48 0.45
CA VAL A 53 -7.61 4.41 0.02
C VAL A 53 -9.02 4.62 0.54
N ASP A 54 -9.98 4.04 -0.18
CA ASP A 54 -11.37 3.94 0.25
C ASP A 54 -11.74 2.47 0.07
N MET A 55 -11.74 1.72 1.17
CA MET A 55 -11.91 0.26 1.10
C MET A 55 -12.51 -0.28 2.39
N THR A 56 -12.99 -1.52 2.32
CA THR A 56 -13.50 -2.22 3.49
C THR A 56 -12.32 -2.71 4.34
N THR A 57 -12.60 -3.05 5.61
CA THR A 57 -11.59 -3.65 6.49
C THR A 57 -11.06 -4.96 5.92
N ASP A 58 -11.91 -5.77 5.30
CA ASP A 58 -11.49 -7.03 4.69
C ASP A 58 -10.56 -6.81 3.51
N GLU A 59 -10.90 -5.86 2.66
CA GLU A 59 -10.09 -5.51 1.49
C GLU A 59 -8.72 -5.00 1.93
N LEU A 60 -8.69 -4.13 2.93
CA LEU A 60 -7.43 -3.62 3.49
C LEU A 60 -6.58 -4.76 4.04
N GLY A 61 -7.19 -5.65 4.83
CA GLY A 61 -6.47 -6.78 5.42
C GLY A 61 -5.87 -7.69 4.36
N THR A 62 -6.60 -7.95 3.29
CA THR A 62 -6.11 -8.78 2.18
C THR A 62 -4.95 -8.11 1.47
N LEU A 63 -5.09 -6.84 1.12
CA LEU A 63 -4.03 -6.10 0.42
C LEU A 63 -2.77 -5.98 1.26
N THR A 64 -2.90 -5.54 2.52
CA THR A 64 -1.73 -5.37 3.39
C THR A 64 -1.06 -6.70 3.72
N GLY A 65 -1.85 -7.77 3.84
CA GLY A 65 -1.31 -9.12 4.03
C GLY A 65 -0.46 -9.56 2.84
N LYS A 66 -0.96 -9.35 1.63
CA LYS A 66 -0.22 -9.68 0.40
C LYS A 66 1.06 -8.84 0.27
N LEU A 67 0.96 -7.53 0.55
CA LEU A 67 2.12 -6.64 0.50
C LEU A 67 3.18 -7.07 1.52
N GLY A 68 2.77 -7.41 2.73
CA GLY A 68 3.68 -7.81 3.80
C GLY A 68 4.38 -9.13 3.53
N GLN A 69 3.88 -9.97 2.63
CA GLN A 69 4.52 -11.23 2.23
C GLN A 69 5.65 -11.04 1.22
N ILE A 70 5.74 -9.86 0.61
CA ILE A 70 6.81 -9.60 -0.35
C ILE A 70 8.09 -9.32 0.43
N ASP A 71 9.13 -10.11 0.17
CA ASP A 71 10.43 -9.91 0.82
C ASP A 71 10.98 -8.52 0.49
N GLY A 72 11.41 -7.78 1.51
CA GLY A 72 11.94 -6.43 1.33
C GLY A 72 10.87 -5.33 1.39
N VAL A 73 9.65 -5.67 1.76
CA VAL A 73 8.54 -4.71 1.84
C VAL A 73 8.04 -4.61 3.29
N SER A 74 7.93 -3.38 3.77
CA SER A 74 7.28 -3.09 5.06
C SER A 74 6.01 -2.30 4.80
N VAL A 75 4.95 -2.61 5.54
CA VAL A 75 3.66 -1.97 5.32
C VAL A 75 3.01 -1.60 6.66
N LYS A 76 2.39 -0.42 6.71
CA LYS A 76 1.56 0.04 7.82
C LYS A 76 0.33 0.70 7.24
N SER A 77 -0.79 0.56 7.93
CA SER A 77 -2.04 1.10 7.44
C SER A 77 -2.96 1.49 8.58
N ALA A 78 -3.90 2.34 8.27
CA ALA A 78 -4.98 2.70 9.18
C ALA A 78 -6.21 3.10 8.35
N LEU A 79 -7.38 2.75 8.86
CA LEU A 79 -8.65 3.23 8.33
C LEU A 79 -9.29 4.15 9.35
N SER A 80 -10.12 5.08 8.89
CA SER A 80 -10.91 5.92 9.78
C SER A 80 -11.83 5.03 10.63
N LYS A 81 -12.10 5.47 11.86
CA LYS A 81 -13.02 4.74 12.75
C LYS A 81 -14.45 4.76 12.24
N GLU A 82 -14.80 5.83 11.57
CA GLU A 82 -16.15 6.02 11.07
C GLU A 82 -16.20 5.84 9.56
N VAL A 83 -17.37 5.42 9.08
CA VAL A 83 -17.65 5.40 7.65
C VAL A 83 -17.85 6.84 7.20
N VAL A 84 -17.02 7.26 6.27
CA VAL A 84 -17.05 8.62 5.76
C VAL A 84 -17.51 8.63 4.32
#